data_8b8148d116dee4257eadb9537dfa0c4a
#
_entry.id   8b8148d116dee4257eadb9537dfa0c4a
#
_cell.length_a   1.000
_cell.length_b   1.000
_cell.length_c   1.000
_cell.angle_alpha   90.00
_cell.angle_beta   90.00
_cell.angle_gamma   90.00
#
_symmetry.space_group_name_H-M   'P 1'
#
loop_
_entity.id
_entity.type
_entity.pdbx_description
1 polymer ?
#
loop_
_entity_poly.entity_id
_entity_poly.type
_entity_poly.pdbx_seq_one_letter_code
_entity_poly.pdbx_strand_id
1 'polypeptide(L)' 'MPTQVMDAGLIAAAQKVEHYEIASYGTVRTYAQLMGQVKIAQMLQQTLNEEGQTDKKLTQIAESINVEAMAGQTASAR' A
#
# COMPACT_ATOMS: atom_id res chain seq x y z
N MET A 1 -21.21 5.88 -10.10
CA MET A 1 -19.83 6.33 -9.89
C MET A 1 -18.93 5.78 -10.99
N PRO A 2 -18.07 6.59 -11.62
CA PRO A 2 -17.16 6.10 -12.65
C PRO A 2 -16.25 5.01 -12.12
N THR A 3 -15.95 4.00 -12.96
CA THR A 3 -15.13 2.84 -12.57
C THR A 3 -13.74 3.26 -12.08
N GLN A 4 -13.12 4.25 -12.72
CA GLN A 4 -11.80 4.75 -12.33
C GLN A 4 -11.80 5.36 -10.93
N VAL A 5 -12.86 6.04 -10.55
CA VAL A 5 -13.01 6.62 -9.21
C VAL A 5 -13.18 5.53 -8.16
N MET A 6 -13.98 4.50 -8.46
CA MET A 6 -14.13 3.35 -7.59
C MET A 6 -12.81 2.61 -7.41
N ASP A 7 -12.09 2.36 -8.50
CA ASP A 7 -10.79 1.68 -8.46
C ASP A 7 -9.78 2.46 -7.63
N ALA A 8 -9.72 3.78 -7.81
CA ALA A 8 -8.86 4.64 -7.00
C ALA A 8 -9.21 4.56 -5.51
N GLY A 9 -10.51 4.53 -5.18
CA GLY A 9 -10.97 4.38 -3.80
C GLY A 9 -10.60 3.04 -3.20
N LEU A 10 -10.74 1.95 -3.96
CA LEU A 10 -10.35 0.62 -3.52
C LEU A 10 -8.84 0.50 -3.28
N ILE A 11 -8.03 1.09 -4.16
CA ILE A 11 -6.58 1.11 -4.00
C ILE A 11 -6.19 1.90 -2.76
N ALA A 12 -6.81 3.06 -2.54
CA ALA A 12 -6.54 3.86 -1.34
C ALA A 12 -6.86 3.08 -0.06
N ALA A 13 -7.97 2.35 -0.04
CA ALA A 13 -8.34 1.50 1.09
C ALA A 13 -7.33 0.37 1.28
N ALA A 14 -6.90 -0.28 0.21
CA ALA A 14 -5.89 -1.33 0.27
C ALA A 14 -4.56 -0.79 0.81
N GLN A 15 -4.13 0.39 0.38
CA GLN A 15 -2.90 1.01 0.87
C GLN A 15 -2.96 1.33 2.37
N LYS A 16 -4.12 1.71 2.89
CA LYS A 16 -4.29 1.93 4.33
C LYS A 16 -4.04 0.65 5.11
N VAL A 17 -4.52 -0.49 4.61
CA VAL A 17 -4.27 -1.80 5.22
C VAL A 17 -2.78 -2.12 5.20
N GLU A 18 -2.12 -1.93 4.05
CA GLU A 18 -0.68 -2.16 3.92
C GLU A 18 0.12 -1.29 4.89
N HIS A 19 -0.21 0.00 5.00
CA HIS A 19 0.48 0.92 5.91
C HIS A 19 0.26 0.53 7.37
N TYR A 20 -0.94 0.09 7.73
CA TYR A 20 -1.23 -0.40 9.07
C TYR A 20 -0.40 -1.64 9.39
N GLU A 21 -0.31 -2.59 8.46
CA GLU A 21 0.49 -3.80 8.63
C GLU A 21 1.98 -3.49 8.74
N ILE A 22 2.50 -2.57 7.91
CA ILE A 22 3.89 -2.15 7.98
C ILE A 22 4.21 -1.57 9.37
N ALA A 23 3.37 -0.69 9.88
CA ALA A 23 3.56 -0.10 11.19
C ALA A 23 3.51 -1.15 12.29
N SER A 24 2.53 -2.07 12.24
CA SER A 24 2.33 -3.11 13.24
C SER A 24 3.49 -4.11 13.25
N TYR A 25 3.87 -4.63 12.09
CA TYR A 25 4.97 -5.59 11.97
C TYR A 25 6.32 -4.94 12.27
N GLY A 26 6.51 -3.68 11.92
CA GLY A 26 7.73 -2.94 12.27
C GLY A 26 7.93 -2.84 13.79
N THR A 27 6.85 -2.58 14.51
CA THR A 27 6.88 -2.54 15.98
C THR A 27 7.24 -3.90 16.57
N VAL A 28 6.58 -4.97 16.10
CA VAL A 28 6.85 -6.33 16.57
C VAL A 28 8.27 -6.76 16.22
N ARG A 29 8.74 -6.42 15.01
CA ARG A 29 10.14 -6.70 14.60
C ARG A 29 11.13 -6.04 15.57
N THR A 30 10.90 -4.79 15.93
CA THR A 30 11.77 -4.08 16.87
C THR A 30 11.81 -4.77 18.22
N TYR A 31 10.66 -5.17 18.75
CA TYR A 31 10.61 -5.93 20.00
C TYR A 31 11.33 -7.28 19.88
N ALA A 32 11.15 -7.98 18.77
CA ALA A 32 11.84 -9.25 18.54
C ALA A 32 13.37 -9.07 18.55
N GLN A 33 13.87 -8.01 17.92
CA GLN A 33 15.29 -7.68 17.94
C GLN A 33 15.80 -7.39 19.36
N LEU A 34 15.04 -6.60 20.13
CA LEU A 34 15.39 -6.25 21.51
C LEU A 34 15.40 -7.47 22.42
N MET A 35 14.55 -8.45 22.14
CA MET A 35 14.47 -9.70 22.91
C MET A 35 15.43 -10.79 22.41
N GLY A 36 16.26 -10.48 21.40
CA GLY A 36 17.21 -11.44 20.84
C GLY A 36 16.58 -12.51 19.97
N GLN A 37 15.32 -12.34 19.53
CA GLN A 37 14.61 -13.27 18.66
C GLN A 37 14.95 -13.01 17.18
N VAL A 38 16.18 -13.34 16.80
CA VAL A 38 16.74 -12.97 15.49
C VAL A 38 15.95 -13.57 14.33
N LYS A 39 15.57 -14.84 14.42
CA LYS A 39 14.82 -15.50 13.34
C LYS A 39 13.44 -14.86 13.13
N ILE A 40 12.75 -14.54 14.23
CA ILE A 40 11.45 -13.88 14.16
C ILE A 40 11.61 -12.48 13.56
N ALA A 41 12.63 -11.73 13.98
CA ALA A 41 12.91 -10.42 13.41
C ALA A 41 13.19 -10.48 11.91
N GLN A 42 13.93 -11.49 11.45
CA GLN A 42 14.22 -11.69 10.02
C GLN A 42 12.96 -12.02 9.23
N MET A 43 12.10 -12.89 9.74
CA MET A 43 10.82 -13.22 9.10
C MET A 43 9.91 -12.00 8.98
N LEU A 44 9.83 -11.20 10.02
CA LEU A 44 9.04 -9.97 10.01
C LEU A 44 9.63 -8.94 9.04
N GLN A 45 10.96 -8.85 8.95
CA GLN A 45 11.60 -7.96 7.99
C GLN A 45 11.27 -8.36 6.55
N GLN A 46 11.25 -9.66 6.25
CA GLN A 46 10.85 -10.15 4.93
C GLN A 46 9.40 -9.77 4.61
N THR A 47 8.50 -9.95 5.57
CA THR A 47 7.10 -9.54 5.42
C THR A 47 6.98 -8.04 5.17
N LEU A 48 7.73 -7.22 5.90
CA LEU A 48 7.78 -5.77 5.70
C LEU A 48 8.25 -5.39 4.30
N ASN A 49 9.25 -6.09 3.78
CA ASN A 49 9.75 -5.85 2.43
C ASN A 49 8.67 -6.15 1.39
N GLU A 50 7.92 -7.24 1.57
CA GLU A 50 6.81 -7.62 0.70
C GLU A 50 5.67 -6.60 0.75
N GLU A 51 5.30 -6.14 1.94
CA GLU A 51 4.28 -5.12 2.13
C GLU A 51 4.68 -3.80 1.45
N GLY A 52 5.95 -3.40 1.60
CA GLY A 52 6.48 -2.21 0.95
C GLY A 52 6.42 -2.29 -0.58
N GLN A 53 6.73 -3.45 -1.14
CA GLN A 53 6.65 -3.68 -2.59
C GLN A 53 5.21 -3.64 -3.07
N THR A 54 4.29 -4.23 -2.33
CA THR A 54 2.85 -4.22 -2.64
C THR A 54 2.32 -2.79 -2.62
N ASP A 55 2.66 -2.01 -1.61
CA ASP A 55 2.26 -0.61 -1.50
C ASP A 55 2.78 0.22 -2.70
N LYS A 56 4.02 -0.01 -3.10
CA LYS A 56 4.63 0.65 -4.25
C LYS A 56 3.89 0.34 -5.55
N LYS A 57 3.51 -0.94 -5.75
CA LYS A 57 2.73 -1.35 -6.91
C LYS A 57 1.35 -0.69 -6.91
N LEU A 58 0.71 -0.63 -5.76
CA LEU A 58 -0.59 0.03 -5.62
C LEU A 58 -0.49 1.52 -5.96
N THR A 59 0.56 2.19 -5.53
CA THR A 59 0.81 3.60 -5.88
C THR A 59 0.94 3.78 -7.40
N GLN A 60 1.68 2.91 -8.06
CA GLN A 60 1.86 2.98 -9.52
C GLN A 60 0.54 2.79 -10.26
N ILE A 61 -0.28 1.83 -9.82
CA ILE A 61 -1.61 1.60 -10.40
C ILE A 61 -2.51 2.80 -10.14
N ALA A 62 -2.49 3.36 -8.93
CA ALA A 62 -3.29 4.52 -8.57
C ALA A 62 -2.95 5.74 -9.44
N GLU A 63 -1.68 5.98 -9.70
CA GLU A 63 -1.24 7.08 -10.56
C GLU A 63 -1.83 6.96 -11.96
N SER A 64 -1.80 5.77 -12.54
CA SER A 64 -2.39 5.50 -13.86
C SER A 64 -3.90 5.73 -13.85
N ILE A 65 -4.60 5.22 -12.86
CA ILE A 65 -6.06 5.35 -12.74
C ILE A 65 -6.46 6.80 -12.52
N ASN A 66 -5.73 7.55 -11.72
CA ASN A 66 -6.02 8.95 -11.46
C ASN A 66 -5.87 9.81 -12.73
N VAL A 67 -4.88 9.51 -13.55
CA VAL A 67 -4.71 10.17 -14.85
C VAL A 67 -5.90 9.88 -15.76
N GLU A 68 -6.34 8.64 -15.84
CA GLU A 68 -7.51 8.25 -16.62
C GLU A 68 -8.78 8.94 -16.12
N ALA A 69 -8.97 9.02 -14.80
CA ALA A 69 -10.12 9.69 -14.21
C ALA A 69 -10.13 11.18 -14.55
N MET A 70 -8.99 11.85 -14.48
CA MET A 70 -8.87 13.25 -14.86
C MET A 70 -9.15 13.47 -16.35
N ALA A 71 -8.61 12.61 -17.21
CA ALA A 71 -8.87 12.67 -18.64
C ALA A 71 -10.37 12.52 -18.95
N GLY A 72 -11.05 11.60 -18.27
CA GLY A 72 -12.48 11.42 -18.38
C GLY A 72 -13.28 12.65 -17.98
N GLN A 73 -12.90 13.30 -16.88
CA GLN A 73 -13.54 14.54 -16.43
C GLN A 73 -13.34 15.67 -17.41
N THR A 74 -12.12 15.83 -17.92
CA THR A 74 -11.80 16.86 -18.91
C THR A 74 -12.60 16.66 -20.19
N ALA A 75 -12.71 15.44 -20.68
CA ALA A 75 -13.54 15.11 -21.84
C ALA A 75 -15.01 15.42 -21.59
N SER A 76 -15.53 15.13 -20.39
CA SER A 76 -16.91 15.42 -20.02
C SER A 76 -17.22 16.90 -19.91
N ALA A 77 -16.23 17.71 -19.54
CA ALA A 77 -16.37 19.16 -19.38
C ALA A 77 -16.47 19.89 -20.73
N ARG A 78 -16.11 19.25 -21.83
CA ARG A 78 -16.22 19.82 -23.17
C ARG A 78 -17.61 19.60 -23.75
#